data_1e01ff43446886f70fb071d4c09a4f51
#
_entry.id   1e01ff43446886f70fb071d4c09a4f51
#
_cell.length_a   1.000
_cell.length_b   1.000
_cell.length_c   1.000
_cell.angle_alpha   90.00
_cell.angle_beta   90.00
_cell.angle_gamma   90.00
#
_symmetry.space_group_name_H-M   'P 1'
#
loop_
_entity.id
_entity.type
_entity.pdbx_description
1 polymer ?
#
loop_
_entity_poly.entity_id
_entity_poly.type
_entity_poly.pdbx_seq_one_letter_code
_entity_poly.pdbx_strand_id
1 'polypeptide(L)'
;MEQLLRQHPGLQGKIVLVQIVNPARGSGKDVQEAKKETYLTATRINHLYGSPNYQPVVLIDRPVPRYEKSAFYAVAECCIVNAVRDGMNLVPYNYIVCRQRTRLMDDALGIRTDSPRTSMLVVSEFIGCSPSLSGAIRVNPWDIDAVSEALNTAITMPESEKRLRHDKHYRYVTTHDVVYWTRSFAQELDRACQDHFSKLCWGFGFGLSFRVSSLSPSFRRLSTDHILSAYKRTNRRAIFLDYDGTVVPETSIIKTPSPEIISILKTLSDDPNNTVFIVSGRGRTSLADWLVPCQNLGIAAEHGYFIRWSRDSKWETSPLGVDLEWKKVVEPIMSLYTETTDGSSIETKESALVWHHQDADPDFRSCQAMELLDHLGSVLANEPAVVKRGRHIVEVKPQGVSKGLVAEKVLSRMVNGGNAPDFVLCVGDDKSDEDMFQSILTFVSKPAPETFVCTVGRKPSKAKYYLDDTADVLKMLQGLTTEPRPLAEIQVSFESTA
;
A
#
# COMPACT_ATOMS: atom_id res chain seq x y z
N MET A 1 -28.20 -24.93 4.54
CA MET A 1 -29.66 -24.76 4.31
C MET A 1 -30.48 -25.22 5.51
N GLU A 2 -30.34 -26.43 6.00
CA GLU A 2 -31.09 -26.92 7.18
C GLU A 2 -30.90 -26.01 8.40
N GLN A 3 -29.66 -25.69 8.73
CA GLN A 3 -29.33 -24.79 9.83
C GLN A 3 -29.97 -23.41 9.66
N LEU A 4 -29.89 -22.85 8.45
CA LEU A 4 -30.47 -21.56 8.11
C LEU A 4 -32.00 -21.56 8.32
N LEU A 5 -32.71 -22.56 7.80
CA LEU A 5 -34.16 -22.67 7.97
C LEU A 5 -34.61 -22.93 9.40
N ARG A 6 -33.76 -23.59 10.20
CA ARG A 6 -33.98 -23.81 11.62
C ARG A 6 -33.79 -22.54 12.44
N GLN A 7 -32.73 -21.79 12.17
CA GLN A 7 -32.41 -20.56 12.90
C GLN A 7 -33.33 -19.39 12.48
N HIS A 8 -33.77 -19.38 11.21
CA HIS A 8 -34.57 -18.31 10.62
C HIS A 8 -35.87 -18.85 10.00
N PRO A 9 -36.88 -19.24 10.81
CA PRO A 9 -38.14 -19.83 10.30
C PRO A 9 -38.91 -18.93 9.31
N GLY A 10 -38.72 -17.60 9.39
CA GLY A 10 -39.34 -16.65 8.47
C GLY A 10 -38.87 -16.76 7.01
N LEU A 11 -37.80 -17.51 6.74
CA LEU A 11 -37.26 -17.80 5.39
C LEU A 11 -37.87 -19.07 4.77
N GLN A 12 -38.62 -19.88 5.53
CA GLN A 12 -39.28 -21.06 4.99
C GLN A 12 -40.33 -20.63 3.96
N GLY A 13 -40.39 -21.38 2.86
CA GLY A 13 -41.25 -21.06 1.74
C GLY A 13 -40.80 -19.93 0.82
N LYS A 14 -39.68 -19.25 1.15
CA LYS A 14 -39.20 -18.07 0.42
C LYS A 14 -37.86 -18.26 -0.27
N ILE A 15 -37.00 -19.12 0.24
CA ILE A 15 -35.63 -19.33 -0.27
C ILE A 15 -35.44 -20.73 -0.85
N VAL A 16 -34.71 -20.82 -1.94
CA VAL A 16 -34.38 -22.08 -2.60
C VAL A 16 -32.86 -22.11 -2.84
N LEU A 17 -32.21 -23.16 -2.37
CA LEU A 17 -30.81 -23.46 -2.71
C LEU A 17 -30.80 -24.32 -3.98
N VAL A 18 -30.30 -23.78 -5.07
CA VAL A 18 -30.01 -24.55 -6.29
C VAL A 18 -28.55 -24.97 -6.25
N GLN A 19 -28.31 -26.24 -6.02
CA GLN A 19 -26.95 -26.80 -5.99
C GLN A 19 -26.63 -27.51 -7.30
N ILE A 20 -25.72 -26.94 -8.07
CA ILE A 20 -25.23 -27.52 -9.32
C ILE A 20 -23.95 -28.31 -9.02
N VAL A 21 -24.01 -29.62 -9.25
CA VAL A 21 -22.89 -30.54 -9.05
C VAL A 21 -22.33 -30.93 -10.41
N ASN A 22 -21.06 -30.60 -10.65
CA ASN A 22 -20.36 -31.13 -11.81
C ASN A 22 -19.93 -32.58 -11.50
N PRO A 23 -20.12 -33.53 -12.42
CA PRO A 23 -19.68 -34.90 -12.21
C PRO A 23 -18.20 -34.97 -11.89
N ALA A 24 -17.86 -35.72 -10.86
CA ALA A 24 -16.46 -35.99 -10.51
C ALA A 24 -15.79 -36.79 -11.65
N ARG A 25 -14.51 -36.51 -11.87
CA ARG A 25 -13.70 -37.24 -12.87
C ARG A 25 -13.39 -38.69 -12.48
N GLY A 26 -13.60 -39.04 -11.21
CA GLY A 26 -13.38 -40.37 -10.66
C GLY A 26 -14.68 -41.06 -10.21
N SER A 27 -14.67 -42.38 -10.14
CA SER A 27 -15.80 -43.20 -9.66
C SER A 27 -15.48 -44.00 -8.40
N GLY A 28 -14.53 -43.51 -7.58
CA GLY A 28 -14.12 -44.17 -6.34
C GLY A 28 -15.24 -44.24 -5.30
N LYS A 29 -15.06 -45.11 -4.29
CA LYS A 29 -16.02 -45.30 -3.19
C LYS A 29 -16.37 -44.01 -2.49
N ASP A 30 -15.36 -43.17 -2.18
CA ASP A 30 -15.53 -41.89 -1.51
C ASP A 30 -16.44 -40.93 -2.29
N VAL A 31 -16.32 -40.90 -3.64
CA VAL A 31 -17.19 -40.08 -4.50
C VAL A 31 -18.62 -40.60 -4.46
N GLN A 32 -18.82 -41.91 -4.44
CA GLN A 32 -20.15 -42.52 -4.36
C GLN A 32 -20.81 -42.29 -3.02
N GLU A 33 -20.05 -42.37 -1.94
CA GLU A 33 -20.51 -42.09 -0.58
C GLU A 33 -20.91 -40.62 -0.42
N ALA A 34 -20.06 -39.67 -0.83
CA ALA A 34 -20.37 -38.24 -0.80
C ALA A 34 -21.61 -37.90 -1.64
N LYS A 35 -21.76 -38.52 -2.82
CA LYS A 35 -22.95 -38.36 -3.65
C LYS A 35 -24.20 -38.86 -2.93
N LYS A 36 -24.16 -40.07 -2.38
CA LYS A 36 -25.27 -40.66 -1.63
C LYS A 36 -25.67 -39.81 -0.42
N GLU A 37 -24.70 -39.34 0.35
CA GLU A 37 -24.92 -38.45 1.50
C GLU A 37 -25.58 -37.13 1.08
N THR A 38 -25.14 -36.53 -0.03
CA THR A 38 -25.70 -35.29 -0.60
C THR A 38 -27.17 -35.48 -0.95
N TYR A 39 -27.52 -36.57 -1.65
CA TYR A 39 -28.92 -36.89 -2.00
C TYR A 39 -29.79 -37.13 -0.79
N LEU A 40 -29.32 -37.92 0.18
CA LEU A 40 -30.04 -38.20 1.43
C LEU A 40 -30.29 -36.92 2.23
N THR A 41 -29.29 -36.06 2.32
CA THR A 41 -29.40 -34.77 3.01
C THR A 41 -30.38 -33.83 2.33
N ALA A 42 -30.32 -33.68 1.00
CA ALA A 42 -31.27 -32.88 0.24
C ALA A 42 -32.69 -33.39 0.42
N THR A 43 -32.90 -34.71 0.31
CA THR A 43 -34.22 -35.34 0.50
C THR A 43 -34.77 -35.10 1.91
N ARG A 44 -33.91 -35.25 2.95
CA ARG A 44 -34.30 -35.00 4.34
C ARG A 44 -34.72 -33.54 4.56
N ILE A 45 -33.95 -32.58 4.04
CA ILE A 45 -34.29 -31.17 4.16
C ILE A 45 -35.60 -30.86 3.47
N ASN A 46 -35.80 -31.36 2.25
CA ASN A 46 -37.04 -31.17 1.49
C ASN A 46 -38.24 -31.81 2.17
N HIS A 47 -38.06 -32.94 2.84
CA HIS A 47 -39.13 -33.55 3.63
C HIS A 47 -39.51 -32.74 4.87
N LEU A 48 -38.51 -32.20 5.59
CA LEU A 48 -38.71 -31.45 6.83
C LEU A 48 -39.29 -30.06 6.62
N TYR A 49 -38.86 -29.36 5.57
CA TYR A 49 -39.16 -27.93 5.37
C TYR A 49 -39.88 -27.64 4.04
N GLY A 50 -40.10 -28.68 3.22
CA GLY A 50 -40.77 -28.52 1.93
C GLY A 50 -42.30 -28.62 2.03
N SER A 51 -42.98 -28.30 0.92
CA SER A 51 -44.40 -28.46 0.70
C SER A 51 -44.64 -28.87 -0.75
N PRO A 52 -45.86 -29.25 -1.14
CA PRO A 52 -46.15 -29.69 -2.52
C PRO A 52 -45.66 -28.76 -3.62
N ASN A 53 -45.61 -27.45 -3.34
CA ASN A 53 -45.18 -26.41 -4.29
C ASN A 53 -43.84 -25.76 -3.93
N TYR A 54 -43.12 -26.28 -2.93
CA TYR A 54 -41.90 -25.67 -2.45
C TYR A 54 -40.89 -26.73 -2.04
N GLN A 55 -39.72 -26.69 -2.68
CA GLN A 55 -38.53 -27.50 -2.34
C GLN A 55 -37.38 -26.60 -1.94
N PRO A 56 -36.96 -26.60 -0.68
CA PRO A 56 -35.84 -25.78 -0.19
C PRO A 56 -34.50 -26.07 -0.87
N VAL A 57 -34.27 -27.31 -1.33
CA VAL A 57 -33.02 -27.72 -2.00
C VAL A 57 -33.35 -28.37 -3.35
N VAL A 58 -32.82 -27.78 -4.40
CA VAL A 58 -32.89 -28.33 -5.76
C VAL A 58 -31.49 -28.78 -6.14
N LEU A 59 -31.27 -30.10 -6.31
CA LEU A 59 -30.02 -30.69 -6.68
C LEU A 59 -29.96 -30.98 -8.18
N ILE A 60 -29.01 -30.40 -8.89
CA ILE A 60 -28.75 -30.62 -10.32
C ILE A 60 -27.44 -31.38 -10.47
N ASP A 61 -27.53 -32.70 -10.62
CA ASP A 61 -26.41 -33.61 -10.77
C ASP A 61 -26.25 -34.03 -12.22
N ARG A 62 -25.89 -33.08 -13.07
CA ARG A 62 -25.58 -33.28 -14.49
C ARG A 62 -24.71 -32.16 -15.02
N PRO A 63 -24.00 -32.36 -16.12
CA PRO A 63 -23.35 -31.26 -16.82
C PRO A 63 -24.38 -30.22 -17.23
N VAL A 64 -24.16 -28.96 -16.78
CA VAL A 64 -25.04 -27.83 -17.11
C VAL A 64 -24.33 -26.96 -18.15
N PRO A 65 -24.95 -26.69 -19.32
CA PRO A 65 -24.37 -25.88 -20.36
C PRO A 65 -24.23 -24.40 -19.90
N ARG A 66 -23.38 -23.64 -20.56
CA ARG A 66 -23.08 -22.24 -20.16
C ARG A 66 -24.31 -21.36 -20.13
N TYR A 67 -25.19 -21.45 -21.13
CA TYR A 67 -26.41 -20.62 -21.19
C TYR A 67 -27.34 -20.89 -20.02
N GLU A 68 -27.51 -22.15 -19.61
CA GLU A 68 -28.34 -22.54 -18.47
C GLU A 68 -27.73 -22.06 -17.15
N LYS A 69 -26.40 -22.19 -16.98
CA LYS A 69 -25.69 -21.62 -15.81
C LYS A 69 -25.87 -20.10 -15.74
N SER A 70 -25.73 -19.42 -16.87
CA SER A 70 -25.91 -17.97 -16.93
C SER A 70 -27.34 -17.55 -16.54
N ALA A 71 -28.35 -18.34 -16.91
CA ALA A 71 -29.72 -18.10 -16.50
C ALA A 71 -29.92 -18.22 -14.97
N PHE A 72 -29.33 -19.27 -14.36
CA PHE A 72 -29.31 -19.41 -12.90
C PHE A 72 -28.59 -18.21 -12.22
N TYR A 73 -27.42 -17.84 -12.72
CA TYR A 73 -26.67 -16.71 -12.17
C TYR A 73 -27.44 -15.39 -12.29
N ALA A 74 -28.14 -15.17 -13.39
CA ALA A 74 -28.87 -13.95 -13.61
C ALA A 74 -30.06 -13.77 -12.64
N VAL A 75 -30.67 -14.85 -12.16
CA VAL A 75 -31.82 -14.80 -11.23
C VAL A 75 -31.41 -15.00 -9.76
N ALA A 76 -30.27 -15.62 -9.49
CA ALA A 76 -29.84 -15.90 -8.13
C ALA A 76 -29.49 -14.61 -7.36
N GLU A 77 -30.03 -14.42 -6.16
CA GLU A 77 -29.75 -13.27 -5.30
C GLU A 77 -28.41 -13.40 -4.57
N CYS A 78 -27.99 -14.63 -4.28
CA CYS A 78 -26.70 -14.93 -3.65
C CYS A 78 -26.05 -16.11 -4.34
N CYS A 79 -24.73 -16.09 -4.50
CA CYS A 79 -23.93 -17.20 -4.97
C CYS A 79 -22.97 -17.65 -3.86
N ILE A 80 -22.93 -18.97 -3.62
CA ILE A 80 -22.07 -19.57 -2.60
C ILE A 80 -20.98 -20.38 -3.29
N VAL A 81 -19.73 -20.16 -2.90
CA VAL A 81 -18.59 -20.98 -3.32
C VAL A 81 -17.76 -21.34 -2.08
N ASN A 82 -18.11 -22.47 -1.47
CA ASN A 82 -17.56 -22.92 -0.19
C ASN A 82 -16.59 -24.11 -0.35
N ALA A 83 -15.80 -24.14 -1.42
CA ALA A 83 -14.78 -25.16 -1.59
C ALA A 83 -13.73 -25.08 -0.47
N VAL A 84 -13.31 -26.24 0.03
CA VAL A 84 -12.29 -26.35 1.08
C VAL A 84 -10.85 -26.19 0.55
N ARG A 85 -10.68 -26.37 -0.76
CA ARG A 85 -9.41 -26.18 -1.46
C ARG A 85 -9.68 -25.95 -2.95
N ASP A 86 -9.31 -24.78 -3.42
CA ASP A 86 -9.46 -24.41 -4.84
C ASP A 86 -8.42 -23.32 -5.18
N GLY A 87 -8.15 -23.18 -6.48
CA GLY A 87 -7.34 -22.11 -7.02
C GLY A 87 -8.20 -20.89 -7.41
N MET A 88 -7.99 -20.40 -8.64
CA MET A 88 -8.78 -19.30 -9.22
C MET A 88 -10.15 -19.83 -9.68
N ASN A 89 -11.13 -19.83 -8.78
CA ASN A 89 -12.49 -20.24 -9.10
C ASN A 89 -13.22 -19.15 -9.90
N LEU A 90 -13.66 -19.44 -11.10
CA LEU A 90 -14.32 -18.50 -11.99
C LEU A 90 -15.85 -18.36 -11.77
N VAL A 91 -16.45 -19.18 -10.90
CA VAL A 91 -17.88 -19.11 -10.61
C VAL A 91 -18.31 -17.73 -10.06
N PRO A 92 -17.62 -17.15 -9.08
CA PRO A 92 -17.94 -15.81 -8.59
C PRO A 92 -17.90 -14.74 -9.68
N TYR A 93 -16.88 -14.77 -10.54
CA TYR A 93 -16.73 -13.80 -11.64
C TYR A 93 -17.88 -13.91 -12.67
N ASN A 94 -18.21 -15.14 -13.08
CA ASN A 94 -19.33 -15.39 -14.00
C ASN A 94 -20.64 -14.91 -13.40
N TYR A 95 -20.87 -15.16 -12.11
CA TYR A 95 -22.06 -14.71 -11.40
C TYR A 95 -22.17 -13.18 -11.38
N ILE A 96 -21.10 -12.48 -11.01
CA ILE A 96 -21.06 -11.00 -10.96
C ILE A 96 -21.46 -10.42 -12.33
N VAL A 97 -20.84 -10.93 -13.41
CA VAL A 97 -21.13 -10.46 -14.78
C VAL A 97 -22.57 -10.72 -15.18
N CYS A 98 -23.12 -11.90 -14.85
CA CYS A 98 -24.52 -12.25 -15.16
C CYS A 98 -25.54 -11.43 -14.36
N ARG A 99 -25.15 -10.84 -13.23
CA ARG A 99 -26.01 -9.95 -12.44
C ARG A 99 -26.03 -8.51 -12.95
N GLN A 100 -25.14 -8.16 -13.87
CA GLN A 100 -25.16 -6.83 -14.47
C GLN A 100 -26.40 -6.67 -15.38
N ARG A 101 -27.09 -5.53 -15.24
CA ARG A 101 -28.30 -5.25 -16.03
C ARG A 101 -27.94 -5.00 -17.50
N THR A 102 -28.59 -5.75 -18.37
CA THR A 102 -28.64 -5.44 -19.80
C THR A 102 -30.07 -5.58 -20.28
N ARG A 103 -30.57 -4.67 -21.13
CA ARG A 103 -31.92 -4.72 -21.66
C ARG A 103 -32.23 -6.07 -22.32
N LEU A 104 -31.30 -6.55 -23.14
CA LEU A 104 -31.45 -7.86 -23.82
C LEU A 104 -31.65 -9.01 -22.83
N MET A 105 -30.99 -9.00 -21.71
CA MET A 105 -31.10 -10.06 -20.69
C MET A 105 -32.37 -9.91 -19.89
N ASP A 106 -32.79 -8.68 -19.59
CA ASP A 106 -34.01 -8.38 -18.88
C ASP A 106 -35.23 -8.81 -19.69
N ASP A 107 -35.26 -8.51 -21.00
CA ASP A 107 -36.31 -8.91 -21.93
C ASP A 107 -36.35 -10.44 -22.10
N ALA A 108 -35.18 -11.10 -22.24
CA ALA A 108 -35.10 -12.55 -22.40
C ALA A 108 -35.59 -13.33 -21.16
N LEU A 109 -35.39 -12.76 -19.96
CA LEU A 109 -35.80 -13.37 -18.70
C LEU A 109 -37.20 -12.95 -18.24
N GLY A 110 -37.88 -12.00 -18.96
CA GLY A 110 -39.16 -11.46 -18.58
C GLY A 110 -39.12 -10.71 -17.23
N ILE A 111 -37.97 -10.16 -16.86
CA ILE A 111 -37.80 -9.49 -15.58
C ILE A 111 -38.10 -8.00 -15.72
N ARG A 112 -38.88 -7.46 -14.75
CA ARG A 112 -39.22 -6.03 -14.72
C ARG A 112 -37.95 -5.18 -14.61
N THR A 113 -37.87 -4.13 -15.42
CA THR A 113 -36.70 -3.25 -15.57
C THR A 113 -36.39 -2.40 -14.34
N ASP A 114 -37.28 -2.32 -13.37
CA ASP A 114 -37.19 -1.48 -12.16
C ASP A 114 -36.66 -2.22 -10.92
N SER A 115 -36.53 -3.56 -10.96
CA SER A 115 -36.01 -4.28 -9.81
C SER A 115 -34.45 -4.25 -9.78
N PRO A 116 -33.85 -3.86 -8.65
CA PRO A 116 -32.40 -3.84 -8.53
C PRO A 116 -31.84 -5.26 -8.65
N ARG A 117 -30.77 -5.43 -9.43
CA ARG A 117 -30.03 -6.67 -9.49
C ARG A 117 -28.63 -6.44 -8.92
N THR A 118 -28.40 -7.02 -7.79
CA THR A 118 -27.12 -6.96 -7.11
C THR A 118 -26.56 -8.36 -6.95
N SER A 119 -25.24 -8.51 -6.94
CA SER A 119 -24.58 -9.78 -6.68
C SER A 119 -24.15 -9.83 -5.22
N MET A 120 -24.63 -10.84 -4.51
CA MET A 120 -24.11 -11.16 -3.18
C MET A 120 -23.32 -12.46 -3.24
N LEU A 121 -22.13 -12.43 -2.65
CA LEU A 121 -21.20 -13.54 -2.65
C LEU A 121 -20.89 -14.00 -1.24
N VAL A 122 -21.01 -15.31 -1.01
CA VAL A 122 -20.45 -16.00 0.16
C VAL A 122 -19.38 -16.95 -0.35
N VAL A 123 -18.12 -16.70 0.04
CA VAL A 123 -16.97 -17.43 -0.48
C VAL A 123 -16.14 -18.03 0.63
N SER A 124 -15.57 -19.19 0.37
CA SER A 124 -14.61 -19.79 1.28
C SER A 124 -13.32 -18.96 1.35
N GLU A 125 -12.77 -18.81 2.54
CA GLU A 125 -11.45 -18.21 2.76
C GLU A 125 -10.29 -19.01 2.11
N PHE A 126 -10.54 -20.28 1.78
CA PHE A 126 -9.52 -21.18 1.20
C PHE A 126 -9.48 -21.18 -0.34
N ILE A 127 -10.25 -20.34 -1.01
CA ILE A 127 -10.20 -20.23 -2.47
C ILE A 127 -9.34 -19.05 -2.92
N GLY A 128 -8.52 -19.25 -3.96
CA GLY A 128 -7.55 -18.27 -4.43
C GLY A 128 -8.15 -16.96 -4.98
N CYS A 129 -9.43 -16.95 -5.37
CA CYS A 129 -10.12 -15.73 -5.80
C CYS A 129 -10.69 -14.90 -4.63
N SER A 130 -10.74 -15.43 -3.40
CA SER A 130 -11.30 -14.74 -2.24
C SER A 130 -10.64 -13.37 -1.98
N PRO A 131 -9.31 -13.23 -2.04
CA PRO A 131 -8.65 -11.93 -1.85
C PRO A 131 -9.04 -10.86 -2.87
N SER A 132 -9.38 -11.27 -4.11
CA SER A 132 -9.78 -10.35 -5.20
C SER A 132 -11.22 -9.86 -5.07
N LEU A 133 -12.03 -10.51 -4.24
CA LEU A 133 -13.46 -10.25 -4.09
C LEU A 133 -13.76 -9.67 -2.70
N SER A 134 -13.16 -8.55 -2.39
CA SER A 134 -13.17 -7.90 -1.07
C SER A 134 -14.56 -7.49 -0.55
N GLY A 135 -15.56 -7.40 -1.41
CA GLY A 135 -16.97 -7.20 -1.01
C GLY A 135 -17.75 -8.49 -0.75
N ALA A 136 -17.13 -9.67 -0.91
CA ALA A 136 -17.75 -10.95 -0.59
C ALA A 136 -17.72 -11.22 0.92
N ILE A 137 -18.68 -11.97 1.42
CA ILE A 137 -18.67 -12.47 2.79
C ILE A 137 -17.80 -13.73 2.80
N ARG A 138 -16.71 -13.69 3.52
CA ARG A 138 -15.77 -14.82 3.63
C ARG A 138 -16.18 -15.71 4.79
N VAL A 139 -16.09 -17.01 4.59
CA VAL A 139 -16.47 -18.01 5.59
C VAL A 139 -15.47 -19.16 5.62
N ASN A 140 -15.31 -19.74 6.78
CA ASN A 140 -14.70 -21.06 6.91
C ASN A 140 -15.76 -22.12 6.53
N PRO A 141 -15.58 -22.89 5.44
CA PRO A 141 -16.56 -23.85 4.97
C PRO A 141 -16.83 -25.01 5.92
N TRP A 142 -15.96 -25.21 6.92
CA TRP A 142 -16.12 -26.22 7.97
C TRP A 142 -17.04 -25.73 9.11
N ASP A 143 -17.23 -24.43 9.25
CA ASP A 143 -18.12 -23.82 10.23
C ASP A 143 -19.50 -23.61 9.63
N ILE A 144 -20.40 -24.59 9.89
CA ILE A 144 -21.76 -24.59 9.36
C ILE A 144 -22.58 -23.41 9.90
N ASP A 145 -22.34 -23.01 11.15
CA ASP A 145 -23.06 -21.89 11.76
C ASP A 145 -22.64 -20.56 11.14
N ALA A 146 -21.35 -20.35 10.93
CA ALA A 146 -20.82 -19.17 10.24
C ALA A 146 -21.32 -19.09 8.79
N VAL A 147 -21.36 -20.20 8.06
CA VAL A 147 -21.95 -20.25 6.70
C VAL A 147 -23.43 -19.92 6.73
N SER A 148 -24.20 -20.43 7.72
CA SER A 148 -25.62 -20.12 7.88
C SER A 148 -25.87 -18.64 8.12
N GLU A 149 -25.11 -18.03 9.02
CA GLU A 149 -25.22 -16.60 9.35
C GLU A 149 -24.78 -15.71 8.20
N ALA A 150 -23.73 -16.08 7.48
CA ALA A 150 -23.28 -15.37 6.28
C ALA A 150 -24.37 -15.33 5.18
N LEU A 151 -25.10 -16.44 5.00
CA LEU A 151 -26.23 -16.49 4.08
C LEU A 151 -27.38 -15.60 4.55
N ASN A 152 -27.70 -15.63 5.83
CA ASN A 152 -28.71 -14.75 6.41
C ASN A 152 -28.33 -13.28 6.19
N THR A 153 -27.10 -12.93 6.50
CA THR A 153 -26.53 -11.58 6.29
C THR A 153 -26.65 -11.18 4.82
N ALA A 154 -26.25 -12.04 3.87
CA ALA A 154 -26.33 -11.74 2.44
C ALA A 154 -27.76 -11.48 1.97
N ILE A 155 -28.74 -12.20 2.52
CA ILE A 155 -30.15 -12.06 2.13
C ILE A 155 -30.77 -10.80 2.74
N THR A 156 -30.49 -10.52 4.02
CA THR A 156 -31.10 -9.43 4.80
C THR A 156 -30.39 -8.08 4.66
N MET A 157 -29.22 -8.05 4.03
CA MET A 157 -28.43 -6.83 3.83
C MET A 157 -29.23 -5.73 3.12
N PRO A 158 -29.09 -4.45 3.54
CA PRO A 158 -29.74 -3.32 2.86
C PRO A 158 -29.37 -3.24 1.38
N GLU A 159 -30.33 -2.88 0.54
CA GLU A 159 -30.14 -2.86 -0.92
C GLU A 159 -29.05 -1.86 -1.37
N SER A 160 -28.90 -0.75 -0.64
CA SER A 160 -27.83 0.21 -0.87
C SER A 160 -26.42 -0.41 -0.69
N GLU A 161 -26.24 -1.24 0.32
CA GLU A 161 -25.00 -1.93 0.58
C GLU A 161 -24.73 -3.05 -0.42
N LYS A 162 -25.77 -3.84 -0.76
CA LYS A 162 -25.68 -4.85 -1.84
C LYS A 162 -25.22 -4.21 -3.15
N ARG A 163 -25.78 -3.04 -3.50
CA ARG A 163 -25.40 -2.30 -4.71
C ARG A 163 -23.92 -1.88 -4.66
N LEU A 164 -23.48 -1.30 -3.56
CA LEU A 164 -22.10 -0.86 -3.39
C LEU A 164 -21.11 -2.03 -3.57
N ARG A 165 -21.41 -3.18 -2.97
CA ARG A 165 -20.59 -4.40 -3.10
C ARG A 165 -20.62 -4.95 -4.53
N HIS A 166 -21.79 -4.95 -5.17
CA HIS A 166 -21.91 -5.36 -6.57
C HIS A 166 -21.11 -4.47 -7.51
N ASP A 167 -21.24 -3.15 -7.40
CA ASP A 167 -20.53 -2.19 -8.25
C ASP A 167 -19.01 -2.30 -8.10
N LYS A 168 -18.53 -2.53 -6.88
CA LYS A 168 -17.12 -2.80 -6.60
C LYS A 168 -16.64 -4.06 -7.30
N HIS A 169 -17.35 -5.18 -7.12
CA HIS A 169 -17.01 -6.45 -7.77
C HIS A 169 -17.06 -6.36 -9.29
N TYR A 170 -18.11 -5.76 -9.84
CA TYR A 170 -18.30 -5.63 -11.28
C TYR A 170 -17.17 -4.79 -11.90
N ARG A 171 -16.81 -3.67 -11.27
CA ARG A 171 -15.66 -2.87 -11.70
C ARG A 171 -14.38 -3.69 -11.71
N TYR A 172 -14.10 -4.39 -10.63
CA TYR A 172 -12.89 -5.25 -10.55
C TYR A 172 -12.86 -6.28 -11.69
N VAL A 173 -13.94 -7.05 -11.88
CA VAL A 173 -13.99 -8.12 -12.89
C VAL A 173 -13.87 -7.55 -14.32
N THR A 174 -14.45 -6.39 -14.61
CA THR A 174 -14.40 -5.78 -15.94
C THR A 174 -13.09 -5.07 -16.24
N THR A 175 -12.36 -4.62 -15.24
CA THR A 175 -11.06 -3.94 -15.42
C THR A 175 -9.87 -4.92 -15.38
N HIS A 176 -10.01 -6.05 -14.67
CA HIS A 176 -8.95 -7.08 -14.55
C HIS A 176 -9.21 -8.26 -15.49
N ASP A 177 -9.40 -7.95 -16.76
CA ASP A 177 -9.58 -8.93 -17.83
C ASP A 177 -8.23 -9.52 -18.32
N VAL A 178 -8.30 -10.37 -19.32
CA VAL A 178 -7.11 -10.99 -19.90
C VAL A 178 -6.16 -9.97 -20.55
N VAL A 179 -6.69 -8.84 -21.03
CA VAL A 179 -5.89 -7.77 -21.64
C VAL A 179 -5.08 -7.05 -20.55
N TYR A 180 -5.74 -6.74 -19.42
CA TYR A 180 -5.10 -6.19 -18.25
C TYR A 180 -3.98 -7.13 -17.73
N TRP A 181 -4.29 -8.40 -17.56
CA TRP A 181 -3.31 -9.40 -17.11
C TRP A 181 -2.09 -9.46 -18.05
N THR A 182 -2.32 -9.55 -19.37
CA THR A 182 -1.25 -9.61 -20.37
C THR A 182 -0.36 -8.37 -20.33
N ARG A 183 -1.00 -7.19 -20.22
CA ARG A 183 -0.28 -5.92 -20.14
C ARG A 183 0.55 -5.83 -18.84
N SER A 184 -0.03 -6.17 -17.72
CA SER A 184 0.65 -6.16 -16.42
C SER A 184 1.82 -7.14 -16.40
N PHE A 185 1.64 -8.35 -16.94
CA PHE A 185 2.69 -9.34 -17.06
C PHE A 185 3.84 -8.84 -17.96
N ALA A 186 3.53 -8.27 -19.12
CA ALA A 186 4.54 -7.73 -20.03
C ALA A 186 5.31 -6.56 -19.41
N GLN A 187 4.63 -5.67 -18.68
CA GLN A 187 5.27 -4.56 -17.98
C GLN A 187 6.21 -5.04 -16.85
N GLU A 188 5.80 -6.02 -16.06
CA GLU A 188 6.65 -6.58 -15.01
C GLU A 188 7.85 -7.33 -15.61
N LEU A 189 7.65 -8.06 -16.72
CA LEU A 189 8.73 -8.71 -17.44
C LEU A 189 9.74 -7.70 -18.00
N ASP A 190 9.25 -6.64 -18.65
CA ASP A 190 10.12 -5.57 -19.17
C ASP A 190 10.90 -4.89 -18.04
N ARG A 191 10.25 -4.58 -16.92
CA ARG A 191 10.91 -4.04 -15.73
C ARG A 191 11.99 -4.98 -15.19
N ALA A 192 11.69 -6.28 -15.09
CA ALA A 192 12.63 -7.28 -14.63
C ALA A 192 13.84 -7.40 -15.58
N CYS A 193 13.62 -7.32 -16.88
CA CYS A 193 14.68 -7.33 -17.89
C CYS A 193 15.55 -6.08 -17.81
N GLN A 194 14.96 -4.88 -17.70
CA GLN A 194 15.70 -3.63 -17.56
C GLN A 194 16.54 -3.63 -16.28
N ASP A 195 15.99 -4.11 -15.18
CA ASP A 195 16.70 -4.27 -13.92
C ASP A 195 17.87 -5.26 -14.02
N HIS A 196 17.72 -6.31 -14.81
CA HIS A 196 18.77 -7.30 -15.03
C HIS A 196 19.95 -6.75 -15.85
N PHE A 197 19.69 -5.98 -16.90
CA PHE A 197 20.74 -5.40 -17.74
C PHE A 197 21.49 -4.24 -17.09
N SER A 198 20.87 -3.52 -16.16
CA SER A 198 21.46 -2.36 -15.49
C SER A 198 22.26 -2.72 -14.22
N LYS A 199 22.20 -3.96 -13.75
CA LYS A 199 22.76 -4.37 -12.46
C LYS A 199 23.57 -5.66 -12.58
N LEU A 200 24.81 -5.65 -12.08
CA LEU A 200 25.57 -6.87 -11.83
C LEU A 200 24.86 -7.68 -10.73
N CYS A 201 24.29 -8.82 -11.13
CA CYS A 201 23.60 -9.71 -10.20
C CYS A 201 24.60 -10.64 -9.50
N TRP A 202 24.64 -10.63 -8.19
CA TRP A 202 25.35 -11.61 -7.38
C TRP A 202 24.34 -12.61 -6.82
N GLY A 203 24.51 -13.88 -7.19
CA GLY A 203 23.70 -14.96 -6.65
C GLY A 203 24.38 -15.62 -5.46
N PHE A 204 23.72 -15.63 -4.30
CA PHE A 204 24.16 -16.38 -3.13
C PHE A 204 23.10 -17.40 -2.75
N GLY A 205 23.45 -18.68 -2.71
CA GLY A 205 22.56 -19.72 -2.22
C GLY A 205 23.03 -21.12 -2.56
N PHE A 206 22.70 -22.08 -1.69
CA PHE A 206 22.83 -23.52 -1.93
C PHE A 206 21.41 -24.13 -2.02
N GLY A 207 21.15 -24.92 -3.07
CA GLY A 207 19.87 -25.62 -3.24
C GLY A 207 18.75 -24.71 -3.76
N LEU A 208 17.51 -24.90 -3.25
CA LEU A 208 16.28 -24.20 -3.72
C LEU A 208 16.13 -22.76 -3.19
N SER A 209 17.05 -22.28 -2.36
CA SER A 209 17.02 -20.92 -1.80
C SER A 209 18.01 -20.02 -2.53
N PHE A 210 17.63 -19.53 -3.70
CA PHE A 210 18.46 -18.61 -4.49
C PHE A 210 17.98 -17.17 -4.28
N ARG A 211 18.81 -16.29 -3.73
CA ARG A 211 18.57 -14.84 -3.67
C ARG A 211 19.46 -14.13 -4.66
N VAL A 212 18.86 -13.44 -5.62
CA VAL A 212 19.56 -12.53 -6.53
C VAL A 212 19.52 -11.13 -5.91
N SER A 213 20.68 -10.61 -5.54
CA SER A 213 20.83 -9.23 -5.10
C SER A 213 21.58 -8.45 -6.17
N SER A 214 20.94 -7.48 -6.80
CA SER A 214 21.58 -6.61 -7.78
C SER A 214 21.94 -5.29 -7.12
N LEU A 215 23.25 -5.02 -7.04
CA LEU A 215 23.79 -3.76 -6.54
C LEU A 215 24.66 -3.13 -7.63
N SER A 216 24.61 -1.79 -7.75
CA SER A 216 25.52 -1.08 -8.66
C SER A 216 26.98 -1.40 -8.32
N PRO A 217 27.89 -1.57 -9.30
CA PRO A 217 29.32 -1.77 -9.04
C PRO A 217 29.96 -0.64 -8.21
N SER A 218 29.37 0.56 -8.26
CA SER A 218 29.80 1.73 -7.49
C SER A 218 29.16 1.82 -6.09
N PHE A 219 28.24 0.92 -5.77
CA PHE A 219 27.53 0.91 -4.50
C PHE A 219 28.40 0.29 -3.40
N ARG A 220 28.80 1.10 -2.45
CA ARG A 220 29.74 0.71 -1.38
C ARG A 220 29.33 1.26 -0.03
N ARG A 221 29.81 0.64 1.04
CA ARG A 221 29.64 1.17 2.39
C ARG A 221 30.29 2.55 2.50
N LEU A 222 29.60 3.50 3.12
CA LEU A 222 30.15 4.83 3.37
C LEU A 222 31.29 4.73 4.38
N SER A 223 32.48 5.23 3.99
CA SER A 223 33.61 5.32 4.90
C SER A 223 33.48 6.56 5.78
N THR A 224 33.47 6.36 7.10
CA THR A 224 33.39 7.45 8.07
C THR A 224 34.57 8.41 7.92
N ASP A 225 35.78 7.92 7.71
CA ASP A 225 36.95 8.78 7.54
C ASP A 225 36.88 9.64 6.28
N HIS A 226 36.30 9.08 5.20
CA HIS A 226 36.16 9.82 3.95
C HIS A 226 35.18 10.98 4.09
N ILE A 227 33.98 10.73 4.68
CA ILE A 227 33.00 11.80 4.87
C ILE A 227 33.46 12.84 5.90
N LEU A 228 34.14 12.45 6.99
CA LEU A 228 34.70 13.37 7.96
C LEU A 228 35.77 14.28 7.34
N SER A 229 36.67 13.71 6.51
CA SER A 229 37.66 14.49 5.79
C SER A 229 37.03 15.50 4.84
N ALA A 230 35.98 15.11 4.12
CA ALA A 230 35.23 15.99 3.23
C ALA A 230 34.53 17.12 4.01
N TYR A 231 33.89 16.77 5.13
CA TYR A 231 33.20 17.72 6.00
C TYR A 231 34.14 18.79 6.57
N LYS A 232 35.37 18.40 6.96
CA LYS A 232 36.36 19.32 7.51
C LYS A 232 36.88 20.38 6.54
N ARG A 233 37.02 20.00 5.26
CA ARG A 233 37.60 20.91 4.24
C ARG A 233 36.55 21.81 3.56
N THR A 234 35.25 21.63 3.89
CA THR A 234 34.13 22.36 3.29
C THR A 234 33.47 23.28 4.30
N ASN A 235 32.89 24.40 3.82
CA ASN A 235 32.34 25.45 4.67
C ASN A 235 30.88 25.80 4.38
N ARG A 236 30.28 25.24 3.31
CA ARG A 236 28.89 25.46 2.91
C ARG A 236 28.22 24.13 2.68
N ARG A 237 27.64 23.61 3.76
CA ARG A 237 27.19 22.22 3.79
C ARG A 237 25.66 22.13 3.80
N ALA A 238 25.10 21.29 2.94
CA ALA A 238 23.71 20.91 2.93
C ALA A 238 23.56 19.47 3.43
N ILE A 239 22.73 19.25 4.44
CA ILE A 239 22.52 17.94 5.08
C ILE A 239 21.02 17.65 5.06
N PHE A 240 20.63 16.56 4.38
CA PHE A 240 19.27 16.09 4.28
C PHE A 240 19.15 14.74 4.96
N LEU A 241 18.29 14.65 5.95
CA LEU A 241 18.06 13.43 6.70
C LEU A 241 16.57 13.07 6.66
N ASP A 242 16.26 11.87 6.23
CA ASP A 242 14.96 11.32 6.52
C ASP A 242 14.84 10.99 8.01
N TYR A 243 13.62 10.78 8.49
CA TYR A 243 13.34 10.59 9.91
C TYR A 243 13.16 9.12 10.29
N ASP A 244 12.10 8.47 9.76
CA ASP A 244 11.74 7.09 10.09
C ASP A 244 12.64 6.11 9.32
N GLY A 245 13.25 5.16 10.00
CA GLY A 245 14.18 4.21 9.38
C GLY A 245 15.60 4.79 9.17
N THR A 246 15.77 6.11 9.34
CA THR A 246 17.05 6.81 9.14
C THR A 246 17.61 7.35 10.44
N VAL A 247 16.93 8.29 11.08
CA VAL A 247 17.32 8.88 12.36
C VAL A 247 16.71 8.12 13.54
N VAL A 248 15.47 7.65 13.38
CA VAL A 248 14.76 6.81 14.35
C VAL A 248 14.49 5.45 13.70
N PRO A 249 14.79 4.31 14.37
CA PRO A 249 14.54 3.00 13.80
C PRO A 249 13.07 2.80 13.40
N GLU A 250 12.83 2.21 12.22
CA GLU A 250 11.47 1.91 11.75
C GLU A 250 10.72 0.98 12.71
N THR A 251 11.43 0.06 13.36
CA THR A 251 10.87 -0.91 14.31
C THR A 251 10.58 -0.32 15.70
N SER A 252 11.00 0.92 15.97
CA SER A 252 10.77 1.56 17.26
C SER A 252 9.27 1.82 17.48
N ILE A 253 8.74 1.39 18.61
CA ILE A 253 7.36 1.71 19.05
C ILE A 253 7.25 3.20 19.37
N ILE A 254 8.26 3.75 20.05
CA ILE A 254 8.34 5.17 20.39
C ILE A 254 9.01 5.92 19.24
N LYS A 255 8.24 6.76 18.57
CA LYS A 255 8.73 7.53 17.41
C LYS A 255 9.33 8.90 17.79
N THR A 256 9.22 9.29 19.04
CA THR A 256 9.89 10.49 19.57
C THR A 256 11.41 10.27 19.57
N PRO A 257 12.22 11.24 19.09
CA PRO A 257 13.67 11.09 19.05
C PRO A 257 14.26 11.05 20.47
N SER A 258 15.32 10.25 20.64
CA SER A 258 16.03 10.20 21.92
C SER A 258 16.74 11.53 22.22
N PRO A 259 17.07 11.82 23.50
CA PRO A 259 17.87 13.00 23.85
C PRO A 259 19.21 13.06 23.11
N GLU A 260 19.83 11.92 22.81
CA GLU A 260 21.07 11.81 22.04
C GLU A 260 20.85 12.33 20.60
N ILE A 261 19.79 11.89 19.92
CA ILE A 261 19.44 12.34 18.57
C ILE A 261 19.20 13.85 18.54
N ILE A 262 18.45 14.36 19.52
CA ILE A 262 18.22 15.80 19.67
C ILE A 262 19.52 16.57 19.83
N SER A 263 20.45 16.07 20.66
CA SER A 263 21.77 16.69 20.87
C SER A 263 22.59 16.76 19.60
N ILE A 264 22.62 15.66 18.83
CA ILE A 264 23.33 15.60 17.54
C ILE A 264 22.73 16.60 16.54
N LEU A 265 21.42 16.55 16.34
CA LEU A 265 20.72 17.42 15.39
C LEU A 265 20.87 18.89 15.75
N LYS A 266 20.79 19.21 17.05
CA LYS A 266 21.01 20.57 17.55
C LYS A 266 22.43 21.04 17.25
N THR A 267 23.46 20.25 17.59
CA THR A 267 24.86 20.63 17.34
C THR A 267 25.15 20.82 15.84
N LEU A 268 24.59 19.95 14.98
CA LEU A 268 24.75 20.07 13.53
C LEU A 268 24.05 21.32 12.98
N SER A 269 22.83 21.63 13.45
CA SER A 269 22.06 22.77 12.96
C SER A 269 22.52 24.11 13.54
N ASP A 270 23.20 24.13 14.70
CA ASP A 270 23.74 25.34 15.32
C ASP A 270 25.07 25.78 14.67
N ASP A 271 25.72 24.93 13.85
CA ASP A 271 26.88 25.35 13.05
C ASP A 271 26.40 26.23 11.87
N PRO A 272 26.83 27.51 11.79
CA PRO A 272 26.38 28.43 10.73
C PRO A 272 26.81 28.02 9.32
N ASN A 273 27.77 27.11 9.19
CA ASN A 273 28.21 26.56 7.91
C ASN A 273 27.29 25.43 7.39
N ASN A 274 26.36 24.99 8.24
CA ASN A 274 25.46 23.87 7.90
C ASN A 274 24.04 24.37 7.62
N THR A 275 23.44 23.84 6.57
CA THR A 275 22.00 23.88 6.32
C THR A 275 21.47 22.45 6.51
N VAL A 276 20.82 22.20 7.65
CA VAL A 276 20.35 20.86 8.02
C VAL A 276 18.84 20.79 7.89
N PHE A 277 18.33 19.77 7.18
CA PHE A 277 16.91 19.52 7.01
C PHE A 277 16.54 18.09 7.42
N ILE A 278 15.48 17.99 8.22
CA ILE A 278 14.72 16.74 8.36
C ILE A 278 13.63 16.74 7.30
N VAL A 279 13.58 15.70 6.48
CA VAL A 279 12.62 15.56 5.38
C VAL A 279 11.81 14.28 5.58
N SER A 280 10.56 14.40 6.05
CA SER A 280 9.78 13.26 6.52
C SER A 280 8.36 13.24 5.94
N GLY A 281 7.76 12.03 5.89
CA GLY A 281 6.33 11.84 5.62
C GLY A 281 5.43 12.17 6.81
N ARG A 282 5.98 12.43 8.00
CA ARG A 282 5.22 12.73 9.21
C ARG A 282 4.58 14.11 9.16
N GLY A 283 3.46 14.23 9.89
CA GLY A 283 2.76 15.50 10.02
C GLY A 283 3.60 16.58 10.72
N ARG A 284 3.37 17.83 10.34
CA ARG A 284 4.14 19.00 10.83
C ARG A 284 4.05 19.21 12.34
N THR A 285 2.91 18.90 12.96
CA THR A 285 2.69 19.07 14.40
C THR A 285 3.63 18.18 15.20
N SER A 286 3.65 16.88 14.90
CA SER A 286 4.52 15.93 15.59
C SER A 286 6.02 16.29 15.46
N LEU A 287 6.47 16.62 14.24
CA LEU A 287 7.86 17.02 14.02
C LEU A 287 8.21 18.33 14.71
N ALA A 288 7.28 19.30 14.73
CA ALA A 288 7.49 20.57 15.41
C ALA A 288 7.65 20.39 16.93
N ASP A 289 6.83 19.53 17.53
CA ASP A 289 6.86 19.25 18.97
C ASP A 289 8.13 18.47 19.36
N TRP A 290 8.51 17.47 18.58
CA TRP A 290 9.66 16.64 18.89
C TRP A 290 11.00 17.36 18.73
N LEU A 291 11.09 18.27 17.76
CA LEU A 291 12.34 18.97 17.40
C LEU A 291 12.41 20.40 17.95
N VAL A 292 11.59 20.72 18.97
CA VAL A 292 11.60 22.04 19.67
C VAL A 292 13.00 22.50 20.10
N PRO A 293 13.90 21.65 20.59
CA PRO A 293 15.22 22.10 21.03
C PRO A 293 16.15 22.55 19.90
N CYS A 294 15.86 22.18 18.63
CA CYS A 294 16.71 22.47 17.47
C CYS A 294 16.22 23.74 16.76
N GLN A 295 16.77 24.91 17.16
CA GLN A 295 16.26 26.22 16.70
C GLN A 295 16.55 26.47 15.21
N ASN A 296 17.72 26.07 14.72
CA ASN A 296 18.19 26.34 13.37
C ASN A 296 17.92 25.19 12.39
N LEU A 297 17.21 24.15 12.85
CA LEU A 297 16.90 22.97 12.03
C LEU A 297 15.77 23.26 11.07
N GLY A 298 15.98 23.04 9.79
CA GLY A 298 14.95 23.02 8.77
C GLY A 298 14.10 21.75 8.86
N ILE A 299 12.80 21.86 8.67
CA ILE A 299 11.86 20.73 8.69
C ILE A 299 10.99 20.78 7.44
N ALA A 300 10.96 19.67 6.72
CA ALA A 300 10.01 19.42 5.64
C ALA A 300 9.09 18.25 6.05
N ALA A 301 7.84 18.57 6.37
CA ALA A 301 6.81 17.65 6.82
C ALA A 301 5.91 17.25 5.65
N GLU A 302 5.25 16.09 5.77
CA GLU A 302 4.35 15.51 4.75
C GLU A 302 5.00 15.53 3.36
N HIS A 303 6.22 14.95 3.27
CA HIS A 303 7.05 14.86 2.07
C HIS A 303 7.41 16.22 1.43
N GLY A 304 7.33 17.31 2.21
CA GLY A 304 7.63 18.66 1.72
C GLY A 304 6.41 19.51 1.36
N TYR A 305 5.20 19.04 1.69
CA TYR A 305 4.00 19.89 1.58
C TYR A 305 4.11 21.11 2.51
N PHE A 306 4.65 20.91 3.72
CA PHE A 306 4.99 21.96 4.66
C PHE A 306 6.50 22.05 4.83
N ILE A 307 7.05 23.25 4.68
CA ILE A 307 8.48 23.52 4.88
C ILE A 307 8.64 24.64 5.89
N ARG A 308 9.53 24.44 6.87
CA ARG A 308 9.95 25.44 7.83
C ARG A 308 11.47 25.49 7.87
N TRP A 309 12.06 26.67 7.74
CA TRP A 309 13.51 26.87 7.61
C TRP A 309 14.24 26.90 8.95
N SER A 310 13.57 27.37 9.99
CA SER A 310 14.04 27.39 11.36
C SER A 310 12.84 27.40 12.30
N ARG A 311 13.04 27.20 13.58
CA ARG A 311 11.95 27.20 14.57
C ARG A 311 11.13 28.48 14.53
N ASP A 312 11.79 29.63 14.37
CA ASP A 312 11.13 30.95 14.43
C ASP A 312 10.55 31.36 13.07
N SER A 313 10.83 30.63 12.00
CA SER A 313 10.24 30.90 10.70
C SER A 313 8.83 30.34 10.58
N LYS A 314 7.99 31.00 9.77
CA LYS A 314 6.64 30.49 9.45
C LYS A 314 6.73 29.26 8.58
N TRP A 315 5.73 28.39 8.71
CA TRP A 315 5.53 27.28 7.78
C TRP A 315 5.15 27.81 6.40
N GLU A 316 5.91 27.42 5.42
CA GLU A 316 5.57 27.58 4.00
C GLU A 316 4.79 26.35 3.56
N THR A 317 3.65 26.58 2.90
CA THR A 317 2.86 25.49 2.28
C THR A 317 3.23 25.39 0.81
N SER A 318 3.26 24.17 0.27
CA SER A 318 3.50 23.97 -1.16
C SER A 318 2.42 24.66 -1.99
N PRO A 319 2.79 25.49 -2.98
CA PRO A 319 1.81 26.15 -3.84
C PRO A 319 1.05 25.20 -4.77
N LEU A 320 1.53 23.97 -4.92
CA LEU A 320 1.01 22.94 -5.85
C LEU A 320 -0.12 22.08 -5.26
N GLY A 321 -0.67 22.38 -4.10
CA GLY A 321 -1.63 21.50 -3.45
C GLY A 321 -2.70 22.24 -2.66
N VAL A 322 -3.22 23.34 -3.19
CA VAL A 322 -4.22 24.17 -2.49
C VAL A 322 -5.59 23.50 -2.42
N ASP A 323 -5.93 22.67 -3.42
CA ASP A 323 -7.21 21.97 -3.45
C ASP A 323 -7.06 20.53 -2.88
N LEU A 324 -7.68 20.31 -1.72
CA LEU A 324 -7.74 19.01 -1.04
C LEU A 324 -9.14 18.38 -1.10
N GLU A 325 -10.02 18.86 -1.97
CA GLU A 325 -11.39 18.35 -2.14
C GLU A 325 -11.40 16.85 -2.53
N TRP A 326 -10.38 16.39 -3.22
CA TRP A 326 -10.20 14.98 -3.55
C TRP A 326 -10.21 14.06 -2.30
N LYS A 327 -9.88 14.57 -1.10
CA LYS A 327 -9.96 13.79 0.14
C LYS A 327 -11.37 13.31 0.43
N LYS A 328 -12.37 14.13 0.14
CA LYS A 328 -13.80 13.77 0.33
C LYS A 328 -14.23 12.60 -0.56
N VAL A 329 -13.53 12.40 -1.68
CA VAL A 329 -13.78 11.28 -2.59
C VAL A 329 -13.00 10.04 -2.14
N VAL A 330 -11.77 10.22 -1.68
CA VAL A 330 -10.85 9.13 -1.29
C VAL A 330 -11.23 8.49 0.04
N GLU A 331 -11.61 9.29 1.03
CA GLU A 331 -11.89 8.82 2.39
C GLU A 331 -13.00 7.76 2.46
N PRO A 332 -14.15 7.91 1.78
CA PRO A 332 -15.18 6.85 1.73
C PRO A 332 -14.68 5.57 1.05
N ILE A 333 -13.83 5.70 0.03
CA ILE A 333 -13.26 4.55 -0.66
C ILE A 333 -12.32 3.80 0.28
N MET A 334 -11.40 4.49 0.94
CA MET A 334 -10.49 3.87 1.91
C MET A 334 -11.25 3.25 3.08
N SER A 335 -12.33 3.88 3.55
CA SER A 335 -13.18 3.33 4.62
C SER A 335 -13.79 2.00 4.22
N LEU A 336 -14.30 1.87 2.99
CA LEU A 336 -14.82 0.61 2.47
C LEU A 336 -13.77 -0.52 2.48
N TYR A 337 -12.52 -0.20 2.11
CA TYR A 337 -11.43 -1.18 2.15
C TYR A 337 -11.02 -1.51 3.59
N THR A 338 -11.11 -0.55 4.49
CA THR A 338 -10.82 -0.74 5.92
C THR A 338 -11.85 -1.67 6.58
N GLU A 339 -13.13 -1.48 6.29
CA GLU A 339 -14.20 -2.35 6.79
C GLU A 339 -14.06 -3.80 6.34
N THR A 340 -13.51 -4.01 5.14
CA THR A 340 -13.34 -5.35 4.56
C THR A 340 -11.97 -5.98 4.81
N THR A 341 -11.05 -5.25 5.45
CA THR A 341 -9.68 -5.72 5.72
C THR A 341 -9.37 -5.56 7.19
N ASP A 342 -9.61 -6.61 7.95
CA ASP A 342 -9.32 -6.63 9.40
C ASP A 342 -7.84 -6.36 9.66
N GLY A 343 -7.56 -5.55 10.69
CA GLY A 343 -6.22 -5.07 11.00
C GLY A 343 -5.71 -3.92 10.12
N SER A 344 -6.56 -3.34 9.25
CA SER A 344 -6.23 -2.12 8.53
C SER A 344 -6.80 -0.86 9.21
N SER A 345 -6.21 0.29 8.92
CA SER A 345 -6.64 1.57 9.47
C SER A 345 -6.33 2.73 8.53
N ILE A 346 -7.04 3.85 8.72
CA ILE A 346 -6.81 5.08 7.96
C ILE A 346 -6.17 6.13 8.86
N GLU A 347 -5.06 6.68 8.43
CA GLU A 347 -4.43 7.87 9.02
C GLU A 347 -4.76 9.09 8.16
N THR A 348 -5.44 10.07 8.75
CA THR A 348 -5.74 11.35 8.10
C THR A 348 -4.68 12.38 8.49
N LYS A 349 -3.81 12.76 7.54
CA LYS A 349 -2.85 13.87 7.66
C LYS A 349 -3.46 15.16 7.13
N GLU A 350 -2.78 16.28 7.32
CA GLU A 350 -3.30 17.58 6.81
C GLU A 350 -3.37 17.59 5.28
N SER A 351 -2.35 17.10 4.58
CA SER A 351 -2.28 17.08 3.12
C SER A 351 -2.49 15.71 2.49
N ALA A 352 -2.54 14.62 3.24
CA ALA A 352 -2.57 13.27 2.73
C ALA A 352 -3.58 12.38 3.47
N LEU A 353 -3.94 11.25 2.84
CA LEU A 353 -4.65 10.13 3.45
C LEU A 353 -3.79 8.88 3.28
N VAL A 354 -3.61 8.11 4.35
CA VAL A 354 -2.80 6.90 4.35
C VAL A 354 -3.62 5.72 4.86
N TRP A 355 -3.73 4.69 4.06
CA TRP A 355 -4.32 3.43 4.44
C TRP A 355 -3.21 2.47 4.88
N HIS A 356 -3.21 2.11 6.16
CA HIS A 356 -2.27 1.18 6.77
C HIS A 356 -2.84 -0.23 6.76
N HIS A 357 -2.00 -1.22 6.40
CA HIS A 357 -2.42 -2.63 6.35
C HIS A 357 -1.36 -3.58 6.93
N GLN A 358 -0.49 -3.07 7.82
CA GLN A 358 0.60 -3.86 8.41
C GLN A 358 0.08 -5.03 9.23
N ASP A 359 -0.98 -4.82 10.00
CA ASP A 359 -1.53 -5.79 10.96
C ASP A 359 -2.60 -6.70 10.34
N ALA A 360 -2.90 -6.53 9.06
CA ALA A 360 -3.82 -7.38 8.32
C ALA A 360 -3.13 -8.65 7.80
N ASP A 361 -3.95 -9.68 7.50
CA ASP A 361 -3.49 -10.93 6.90
C ASP A 361 -2.57 -10.69 5.69
N PRO A 362 -1.36 -11.28 5.63
CA PRO A 362 -0.34 -10.97 4.63
C PRO A 362 -0.77 -11.18 3.18
N ASP A 363 -1.50 -12.24 2.88
CA ASP A 363 -1.92 -12.58 1.52
C ASP A 363 -3.10 -11.70 1.11
N PHE A 364 -4.08 -11.55 1.99
CA PHE A 364 -5.26 -10.73 1.75
C PHE A 364 -4.91 -9.25 1.62
N ARG A 365 -4.10 -8.70 2.53
CA ARG A 365 -3.70 -7.28 2.49
C ARG A 365 -2.98 -6.89 1.20
N SER A 366 -2.17 -7.80 0.65
CA SER A 366 -1.41 -7.53 -0.57
C SER A 366 -2.34 -7.35 -1.77
N CYS A 367 -3.38 -8.19 -1.89
CA CYS A 367 -4.39 -8.07 -2.92
C CYS A 367 -5.26 -6.83 -2.72
N GLN A 368 -5.68 -6.55 -1.47
CA GLN A 368 -6.48 -5.36 -1.16
C GLN A 368 -5.72 -4.06 -1.44
N ALA A 369 -4.42 -4.02 -1.11
CA ALA A 369 -3.58 -2.86 -1.41
C ALA A 369 -3.44 -2.62 -2.93
N MET A 370 -3.32 -3.69 -3.73
CA MET A 370 -3.29 -3.57 -5.19
C MET A 370 -4.61 -3.07 -5.74
N GLU A 371 -5.72 -3.67 -5.31
CA GLU A 371 -7.07 -3.28 -5.73
C GLU A 371 -7.38 -1.82 -5.36
N LEU A 372 -7.05 -1.42 -4.12
CA LEU A 372 -7.21 -0.04 -3.66
C LEU A 372 -6.38 0.93 -4.50
N LEU A 373 -5.15 0.57 -4.82
CA LEU A 373 -4.25 1.39 -5.64
C LEU A 373 -4.84 1.64 -7.04
N ASP A 374 -5.33 0.58 -7.69
CA ASP A 374 -5.93 0.66 -9.01
C ASP A 374 -7.28 1.42 -8.98
N HIS A 375 -8.08 1.20 -7.96
CA HIS A 375 -9.35 1.90 -7.77
C HIS A 375 -9.13 3.40 -7.59
N LEU A 376 -8.27 3.78 -6.65
CA LEU A 376 -7.92 5.18 -6.40
C LEU A 376 -7.24 5.83 -7.62
N GLY A 377 -6.36 5.10 -8.31
CA GLY A 377 -5.72 5.58 -9.54
C GLY A 377 -6.73 5.91 -10.64
N SER A 378 -7.80 5.12 -10.76
CA SER A 378 -8.88 5.37 -11.72
C SER A 378 -9.75 6.56 -11.34
N VAL A 379 -10.10 6.68 -10.03
CA VAL A 379 -10.96 7.76 -9.53
C VAL A 379 -10.24 9.11 -9.57
N LEU A 380 -8.94 9.11 -9.27
CA LEU A 380 -8.12 10.33 -9.18
C LEU A 380 -7.40 10.69 -10.48
N ALA A 381 -7.74 10.06 -11.61
CA ALA A 381 -7.03 10.28 -12.87
C ALA A 381 -7.00 11.76 -13.33
N ASN A 382 -8.02 12.54 -12.97
CA ASN A 382 -8.15 13.96 -13.31
C ASN A 382 -8.02 14.89 -12.10
N GLU A 383 -7.67 14.35 -10.93
CA GLU A 383 -7.52 15.12 -9.70
C GLU A 383 -6.04 15.50 -9.48
N PRO A 384 -5.76 16.62 -8.78
CA PRO A 384 -4.40 17.03 -8.47
C PRO A 384 -3.78 16.21 -7.33
N ALA A 385 -3.97 14.91 -7.35
CA ALA A 385 -3.50 13.97 -6.34
C ALA A 385 -2.84 12.75 -6.99
N VAL A 386 -1.92 12.11 -6.27
CA VAL A 386 -1.25 10.89 -6.70
C VAL A 386 -1.40 9.81 -5.66
N VAL A 387 -1.62 8.58 -6.12
CA VAL A 387 -1.64 7.39 -5.26
C VAL A 387 -0.27 6.74 -5.29
N LYS A 388 0.31 6.48 -4.13
CA LYS A 388 1.58 5.78 -4.01
C LYS A 388 1.45 4.56 -3.09
N ARG A 389 2.11 3.47 -3.48
CA ARG A 389 2.28 2.30 -2.61
C ARG A 389 3.60 2.42 -1.85
N GLY A 390 3.52 2.40 -0.53
CA GLY A 390 4.66 2.27 0.36
C GLY A 390 4.75 0.86 0.97
N ARG A 391 5.60 0.71 1.96
CA ARG A 391 5.71 -0.51 2.74
C ARG A 391 4.53 -0.62 3.69
N HIS A 392 3.62 -1.57 3.43
CA HIS A 392 2.38 -1.78 4.19
C HIS A 392 1.43 -0.57 4.24
N ILE A 393 1.53 0.34 3.27
CA ILE A 393 0.65 1.50 3.15
C ILE A 393 0.24 1.75 1.70
N VAL A 394 -0.94 2.35 1.53
CA VAL A 394 -1.36 3.04 0.31
C VAL A 394 -1.61 4.50 0.69
N GLU A 395 -0.85 5.41 0.11
CA GLU A 395 -0.90 6.85 0.41
C GLU A 395 -1.46 7.61 -0.77
N VAL A 396 -2.39 8.52 -0.51
CA VAL A 396 -2.84 9.54 -1.47
C VAL A 396 -2.38 10.89 -0.98
N LYS A 397 -1.69 11.62 -1.84
CA LYS A 397 -1.13 12.95 -1.54
C LYS A 397 -1.20 13.87 -2.75
N PRO A 398 -1.07 15.20 -2.56
CA PRO A 398 -1.08 16.14 -3.67
C PRO A 398 -0.01 15.84 -4.70
N GLN A 399 -0.36 16.05 -5.98
CA GLN A 399 0.60 15.96 -7.08
C GLN A 399 1.67 17.03 -6.94
N GLY A 400 2.91 16.71 -7.33
CA GLY A 400 4.03 17.66 -7.25
C GLY A 400 4.62 17.83 -5.85
N VAL A 401 4.25 16.99 -4.86
CA VAL A 401 4.87 16.96 -3.53
C VAL A 401 5.77 15.74 -3.41
N SER A 402 7.08 15.98 -3.25
CA SER A 402 8.07 14.91 -3.04
C SER A 402 9.28 15.40 -2.25
N LYS A 403 9.98 14.48 -1.59
CA LYS A 403 11.23 14.78 -0.88
C LYS A 403 12.30 15.33 -1.85
N GLY A 404 12.26 14.94 -3.12
CA GLY A 404 13.16 15.44 -4.15
C GLY A 404 13.00 16.94 -4.39
N LEU A 405 11.76 17.44 -4.46
CA LEU A 405 11.49 18.87 -4.63
C LEU A 405 11.93 19.70 -3.43
N VAL A 406 11.92 19.12 -2.22
CA VAL A 406 12.49 19.77 -1.02
C VAL A 406 13.99 19.99 -1.22
N ALA A 407 14.71 18.94 -1.61
CA ALA A 407 16.16 19.05 -1.86
C ALA A 407 16.46 20.09 -2.94
N GLU A 408 15.74 20.06 -4.06
CA GLU A 408 15.87 21.09 -5.12
C GLU A 408 15.64 22.50 -4.60
N LYS A 409 14.56 22.72 -3.85
CA LYS A 409 14.22 24.04 -3.30
C LYS A 409 15.30 24.54 -2.35
N VAL A 410 15.80 23.69 -1.46
CA VAL A 410 16.86 24.07 -0.51
C VAL A 410 18.16 24.39 -1.24
N LEU A 411 18.62 23.50 -2.12
CA LEU A 411 19.84 23.71 -2.88
C LEU A 411 19.78 24.94 -3.80
N SER A 412 18.65 25.14 -4.48
CA SER A 412 18.44 26.32 -5.31
C SER A 412 18.46 27.63 -4.51
N ARG A 413 17.87 27.61 -3.30
CA ARG A 413 17.89 28.78 -2.40
C ARG A 413 19.31 29.09 -1.94
N MET A 414 20.14 28.07 -1.63
CA MET A 414 21.54 28.25 -1.27
C MET A 414 22.33 28.89 -2.44
N VAL A 415 22.14 28.39 -3.67
CA VAL A 415 22.80 28.94 -4.86
C VAL A 415 22.38 30.38 -5.14
N ASN A 416 21.07 30.65 -5.13
CA ASN A 416 20.52 31.99 -5.39
C ASN A 416 20.93 33.01 -4.31
N GLY A 417 21.17 32.55 -3.07
CA GLY A 417 21.68 33.36 -1.97
C GLY A 417 23.19 33.57 -1.98
N GLY A 418 23.91 33.12 -3.02
CA GLY A 418 25.37 33.21 -3.14
C GLY A 418 26.15 32.20 -2.27
N ASN A 419 25.45 31.30 -1.60
CA ASN A 419 26.02 30.28 -0.70
C ASN A 419 25.92 28.88 -1.33
N ALA A 420 26.31 28.74 -2.60
CA ALA A 420 26.31 27.45 -3.27
C ALA A 420 27.02 26.39 -2.42
N PRO A 421 26.43 25.21 -2.19
CA PRO A 421 27.00 24.21 -1.33
C PRO A 421 28.29 23.62 -1.94
N ASP A 422 29.29 23.38 -1.11
CA ASP A 422 30.52 22.66 -1.45
C ASP A 422 30.51 21.22 -0.90
N PHE A 423 29.54 20.91 -0.01
CA PHE A 423 29.29 19.59 0.53
C PHE A 423 27.77 19.31 0.59
N VAL A 424 27.37 18.12 0.16
CA VAL A 424 25.99 17.65 0.26
C VAL A 424 25.96 16.24 0.84
N LEU A 425 25.28 16.08 1.96
CA LEU A 425 24.97 14.78 2.55
C LEU A 425 23.47 14.53 2.50
N CYS A 426 23.09 13.37 2.01
CA CYS A 426 21.68 12.91 2.01
C CYS A 426 21.61 11.48 2.51
N VAL A 427 20.76 11.23 3.52
CA VAL A 427 20.56 9.90 4.09
C VAL A 427 19.06 9.62 4.15
N GLY A 428 18.64 8.44 3.68
CA GLY A 428 17.26 7.97 3.72
C GLY A 428 17.18 6.46 3.62
N ASP A 429 16.05 5.89 3.95
CA ASP A 429 15.92 4.42 4.01
C ASP A 429 14.86 3.84 3.08
N ASP A 430 13.93 4.63 2.57
CA ASP A 430 12.78 4.11 1.85
C ASP A 430 12.70 4.55 0.37
N LYS A 431 11.62 4.10 -0.29
CA LYS A 431 11.37 4.42 -1.70
C LYS A 431 11.09 5.90 -1.93
N SER A 432 10.62 6.63 -0.93
CA SER A 432 10.35 8.07 -1.04
C SER A 432 11.64 8.90 -1.08
N ASP A 433 12.74 8.36 -0.55
CA ASP A 433 14.05 8.99 -0.54
C ASP A 433 14.77 8.88 -1.89
N GLU A 434 14.40 7.91 -2.71
CA GLU A 434 14.96 7.74 -4.05
C GLU A 434 14.73 8.98 -4.95
N ASP A 435 13.61 9.69 -4.74
CA ASP A 435 13.34 10.97 -5.41
C ASP A 435 14.33 12.05 -4.94
N MET A 436 14.63 12.08 -3.63
CA MET A 436 15.59 13.00 -3.02
C MET A 436 17.02 12.69 -3.50
N PHE A 437 17.39 11.42 -3.54
CA PHE A 437 18.69 10.97 -4.06
C PHE A 437 18.87 11.38 -5.52
N GLN A 438 17.85 11.19 -6.35
CA GLN A 438 17.88 11.56 -7.76
C GLN A 438 18.07 13.07 -7.95
N SER A 439 17.28 13.88 -7.24
CA SER A 439 17.38 15.35 -7.34
C SER A 439 18.77 15.85 -6.94
N ILE A 440 19.34 15.31 -5.88
CA ILE A 440 20.69 15.69 -5.44
C ILE A 440 21.77 15.25 -6.42
N LEU A 441 21.69 14.03 -6.96
CA LEU A 441 22.68 13.52 -7.93
C LEU A 441 22.62 14.23 -9.27
N THR A 442 21.48 14.78 -9.63
CA THR A 442 21.30 15.56 -10.87
C THR A 442 21.52 17.07 -10.68
N PHE A 443 21.68 17.51 -9.44
CA PHE A 443 21.93 18.91 -9.13
C PHE A 443 23.28 19.37 -9.67
N VAL A 444 23.25 20.44 -10.48
CA VAL A 444 24.44 21.01 -11.11
C VAL A 444 24.75 22.37 -10.49
N SER A 445 25.88 22.46 -9.81
CA SER A 445 26.43 23.76 -9.38
C SER A 445 27.90 23.87 -9.77
N LYS A 446 28.42 25.08 -9.76
CA LYS A 446 29.85 25.34 -10.03
C LYS A 446 30.43 26.16 -8.86
N PRO A 447 31.44 25.65 -8.14
CA PRO A 447 32.04 24.31 -8.29
C PRO A 447 31.07 23.20 -7.90
N ALA A 448 31.29 21.99 -8.39
CA ALA A 448 30.48 20.82 -8.03
C ALA A 448 30.72 20.45 -6.56
N PRO A 449 29.67 20.21 -5.75
CA PRO A 449 29.83 19.83 -4.35
C PRO A 449 30.36 18.41 -4.20
N GLU A 450 31.06 18.14 -3.10
CA GLU A 450 31.31 16.77 -2.66
C GLU A 450 30.01 16.16 -2.16
N THR A 451 29.49 15.16 -2.88
CA THR A 451 28.14 14.64 -2.69
C THR A 451 28.17 13.23 -2.15
N PHE A 452 27.52 13.04 -0.99
CA PHE A 452 27.34 11.78 -0.29
C PHE A 452 25.85 11.45 -0.21
N VAL A 453 25.38 10.57 -1.08
CA VAL A 453 24.02 10.06 -1.08
C VAL A 453 24.04 8.64 -0.56
N CYS A 454 23.38 8.40 0.56
CA CYS A 454 23.49 7.19 1.34
C CYS A 454 22.11 6.59 1.67
N THR A 455 21.92 5.31 1.40
CA THR A 455 20.72 4.58 1.86
C THR A 455 21.03 3.82 3.15
N VAL A 456 20.01 3.68 4.01
CA VAL A 456 20.10 2.81 5.20
C VAL A 456 19.66 1.41 4.81
N GLY A 457 20.51 0.45 5.14
CA GLY A 457 20.37 -0.94 4.73
C GLY A 457 20.96 -1.22 3.34
N ARG A 458 21.49 -2.42 3.18
CA ARG A 458 22.08 -2.90 1.93
C ARG A 458 20.99 -3.38 0.97
N LYS A 459 20.50 -2.49 0.15
CA LYS A 459 19.38 -2.72 -0.80
C LYS A 459 19.61 -1.97 -2.12
N PRO A 460 18.96 -2.37 -3.21
CA PRO A 460 19.01 -1.61 -4.47
C PRO A 460 18.53 -0.18 -4.27
N SER A 461 19.35 0.79 -4.69
CA SER A 461 19.10 2.22 -4.51
C SER A 461 19.85 3.03 -5.56
N LYS A 462 19.39 4.25 -5.85
CA LYS A 462 20.13 5.26 -6.62
C LYS A 462 21.30 5.85 -5.82
N ALA A 463 21.30 5.67 -4.49
CA ALA A 463 22.40 6.09 -3.63
C ALA A 463 23.72 5.41 -4.04
N LYS A 464 24.82 6.14 -3.92
CA LYS A 464 26.18 5.59 -4.16
C LYS A 464 26.74 4.84 -2.94
N TYR A 465 26.18 5.15 -1.76
CA TYR A 465 26.67 4.61 -0.50
C TYR A 465 25.54 3.97 0.29
N TYR A 466 25.91 3.07 1.22
CA TYR A 466 25.00 2.55 2.22
C TYR A 466 25.62 2.59 3.60
N LEU A 467 24.79 2.66 4.62
CA LEU A 467 25.08 2.35 6.02
C LEU A 467 24.21 1.16 6.42
N ASP A 468 24.71 0.32 7.34
CA ASP A 468 24.02 -0.95 7.60
C ASP A 468 22.68 -0.75 8.33
N ASP A 469 22.65 0.21 9.28
CA ASP A 469 21.46 0.50 10.10
C ASP A 469 21.44 1.95 10.60
N THR A 470 20.42 2.29 11.38
CA THR A 470 20.26 3.60 12.01
C THR A 470 21.34 3.91 13.05
N ALA A 471 21.94 2.90 13.70
CA ALA A 471 23.03 3.09 14.63
C ALA A 471 24.31 3.58 13.92
N ASP A 472 24.59 3.03 12.74
CA ASP A 472 25.69 3.51 11.89
C ASP A 472 25.45 4.96 11.42
N VAL A 473 24.18 5.32 11.12
CA VAL A 473 23.84 6.72 10.77
C VAL A 473 24.12 7.65 11.94
N LEU A 474 23.66 7.32 13.15
CA LEU A 474 23.89 8.12 14.34
C LEU A 474 25.37 8.24 14.66
N LYS A 475 26.12 7.16 14.58
CA LYS A 475 27.59 7.17 14.78
C LYS A 475 28.29 8.07 13.78
N MET A 476 27.90 8.04 12.51
CA MET A 476 28.44 8.91 11.47
C MET A 476 28.11 10.38 11.77
N LEU A 477 26.84 10.71 12.10
CA LEU A 477 26.45 12.07 12.45
C LEU A 477 27.15 12.57 13.72
N GLN A 478 27.33 11.72 14.73
CA GLN A 478 28.08 12.02 15.94
C GLN A 478 29.54 12.36 15.63
N GLY A 479 30.17 11.62 14.69
CA GLY A 479 31.51 11.94 14.19
C GLY A 479 31.59 13.35 13.58
N LEU A 480 30.55 13.79 12.87
CA LEU A 480 30.51 15.16 12.33
C LEU A 480 30.37 16.25 13.40
N THR A 481 29.86 15.92 14.59
CA THR A 481 29.68 16.87 15.71
C THR A 481 30.91 16.97 16.65
N THR A 482 31.71 15.91 16.73
CA THR A 482 32.80 15.80 17.71
C THR A 482 34.15 16.36 17.25
N GLU A 483 34.27 16.74 15.98
CA GLU A 483 35.50 17.24 15.42
C GLU A 483 35.78 18.69 15.83
N PRO A 484 37.01 19.01 16.31
CA PRO A 484 37.35 20.36 16.72
C PRO A 484 37.31 21.33 15.55
N ARG A 485 36.64 22.47 15.73
CA ARG A 485 36.71 23.62 14.81
C ARG A 485 38.19 23.97 14.57
N PRO A 486 38.64 24.20 13.31
CA PRO A 486 39.93 24.83 13.12
C PRO A 486 39.87 26.18 13.83
N LEU A 487 40.81 26.39 14.78
CA LEU A 487 40.99 27.69 15.41
C LEU A 487 41.20 28.73 14.30
N ALA A 488 40.29 29.67 14.17
CA ALA A 488 40.49 30.85 13.35
C ALA A 488 41.84 31.45 13.82
N GLU A 489 42.78 31.67 12.92
CA GLU A 489 44.03 32.34 13.19
C GLU A 489 43.71 33.67 13.93
N ILE A 490 44.06 33.71 15.20
CA ILE A 490 44.09 34.97 15.95
C ILE A 490 45.31 35.72 15.39
N GLN A 491 45.02 36.67 14.47
CA GLN A 491 46.05 37.67 14.12
C GLN A 491 46.39 38.42 15.36
N VAL A 492 47.47 38.07 16.01
CA VAL A 492 48.12 38.86 17.03
C VAL A 492 48.85 39.96 16.28
N SER A 493 48.24 41.14 16.20
CA SER A 493 48.96 42.37 15.82
C SER A 493 49.95 42.69 16.92
N PHE A 494 51.22 42.40 16.67
CA PHE A 494 52.32 42.99 17.45
C PHE A 494 52.42 44.49 17.06
N GLU A 495 51.87 45.37 17.88
CA GLU A 495 52.26 46.77 17.91
C GLU A 495 53.70 46.82 18.48
N SER A 496 54.65 47.18 17.65
CA SER A 496 55.99 47.53 18.06
C SER A 496 55.93 48.97 18.56
N THR A 497 56.07 49.16 19.86
CA THR A 497 56.50 50.42 20.46
C THR A 497 57.99 50.48 20.46
N ALA A 498 58.55 51.41 19.68
CA ALA A 498 59.84 52.02 19.88
C ALA A 498 59.67 53.44 20.37
#